data_692eb7c02eabe7e4ebd00820dc9f7e3d
#
_entry.id   692eb7c02eabe7e4ebd00820dc9f7e3d
#
_cell.length_a   1.000
_cell.length_b   1.000
_cell.length_c   1.000
_cell.angle_alpha   90.00
_cell.angle_beta   90.00
_cell.angle_gamma   90.00
#
_symmetry.space_group_name_H-M   'P 1'
#
loop_
_entity.id
_entity.type
_entity.pdbx_description
1 polymer ?
#
loop_
_entity_poly.entity_id
_entity_poly.type
_entity_poly.pdbx_seq_one_letter_code
_entity_poly.pdbx_strand_id
1 'polypeptide(L)'
;VTDSLKKALAAVEAALEKKAYDLVVLQVGHLSSIADFFIVATGRSDVQVQAISRGIEERMEREKERPTAIEGIKRGHWVVLDYNDVVIHVFFEPAREFYRLERNWTDAQEVALPEPYRSQVRDLTLRAIG
;
A
#
# COMPACT_ATOMS: atom_id res chain seq x y z
N VAL A 1 -14.97 -9.00 -9.89
CA VAL A 1 -13.73 -8.39 -9.44
C VAL A 1 -12.97 -7.84 -10.64
N THR A 2 -12.64 -6.54 -10.61
CA THR A 2 -11.87 -5.91 -11.69
C THR A 2 -10.41 -6.34 -11.64
N ASP A 3 -9.70 -6.19 -12.76
CA ASP A 3 -8.27 -6.50 -12.82
C ASP A 3 -7.46 -5.59 -11.90
N SER A 4 -7.84 -4.31 -11.79
CA SER A 4 -7.15 -3.38 -10.90
C SER A 4 -7.37 -3.75 -9.43
N LEU A 5 -8.54 -4.25 -9.05
CA LEU A 5 -8.78 -4.72 -7.68
C LEU A 5 -7.95 -5.97 -7.38
N LYS A 6 -7.86 -6.92 -8.30
CA LYS A 6 -7.00 -8.09 -8.13
C LYS A 6 -5.53 -7.70 -7.94
N LYS A 7 -5.08 -6.75 -8.75
CA LYS A 7 -3.72 -6.21 -8.64
C LYS A 7 -3.50 -5.57 -7.27
N ALA A 8 -4.46 -4.77 -6.81
CA ALA A 8 -4.38 -4.14 -5.50
C ALA A 8 -4.31 -5.17 -4.37
N LEU A 9 -5.14 -6.23 -4.43
CA LEU A 9 -5.12 -7.27 -3.41
C LEU A 9 -3.82 -8.08 -3.41
N ALA A 10 -3.23 -8.30 -4.57
CA ALA A 10 -1.91 -8.96 -4.65
C ALA A 10 -0.84 -8.10 -3.95
N ALA A 11 -0.88 -6.79 -4.16
CA ALA A 11 0.04 -5.87 -3.48
C ALA A 11 -0.19 -5.87 -1.96
N VAL A 12 -1.45 -5.89 -1.52
CA VAL A 12 -1.80 -5.98 -0.10
C VAL A 12 -1.20 -7.23 0.52
N GLU A 13 -1.39 -8.38 -0.13
CA GLU A 13 -0.87 -9.64 0.38
C GLU A 13 0.64 -9.60 0.53
N ALA A 14 1.34 -9.08 -0.47
CA ALA A 14 2.80 -8.96 -0.44
C ALA A 14 3.26 -8.04 0.71
N ALA A 15 2.56 -6.93 0.92
CA ALA A 15 2.87 -6.00 2.00
C ALA A 15 2.70 -6.65 3.36
N LEU A 16 1.62 -7.42 3.54
CA LEU A 16 1.34 -8.08 4.81
C LEU A 16 2.35 -9.19 5.12
N GLU A 17 2.88 -9.86 4.11
CA GLU A 17 3.94 -10.85 4.30
C GLU A 17 5.18 -10.23 4.94
N LYS A 18 5.42 -8.95 4.70
CA LYS A 18 6.55 -8.20 5.28
C LYS A 18 6.13 -7.41 6.52
N LYS A 19 4.98 -7.73 7.10
CA LYS A 19 4.49 -7.14 8.35
C LYS A 19 4.14 -5.67 8.24
N ALA A 20 3.79 -5.18 7.07
CA ALA A 20 3.24 -3.84 6.92
C ALA A 20 2.01 -3.68 7.81
N TYR A 21 1.83 -2.51 8.40
CA TYR A 21 0.70 -2.26 9.29
C TYR A 21 0.00 -0.97 8.91
N ASP A 22 -1.12 -0.70 9.56
CA ASP A 22 -1.97 0.47 9.32
C ASP A 22 -2.24 0.64 7.82
N LEU A 23 -2.59 -0.47 7.17
CA LEU A 23 -2.74 -0.54 5.72
C LEU A 23 -4.18 -0.31 5.32
N VAL A 24 -4.37 0.61 4.37
CA VAL A 24 -5.70 0.87 3.80
C VAL A 24 -5.62 0.86 2.29
N VAL A 25 -6.75 0.53 1.67
CA VAL A 25 -6.94 0.62 0.23
C VAL A 25 -8.05 1.62 -0.03
N LEU A 26 -7.75 2.64 -0.83
CA LEU A 26 -8.68 3.71 -1.15
C LEU A 26 -9.08 3.61 -2.61
N GLN A 27 -10.38 3.64 -2.87
CA GLN A 27 -10.91 3.69 -4.22
C GLN A 27 -10.95 5.16 -4.67
N VAL A 28 -10.10 5.51 -5.61
CA VAL A 28 -9.92 6.90 -6.03
C VAL A 28 -10.31 7.13 -7.50
N GLY A 29 -10.70 6.09 -8.22
CA GLY A 29 -10.98 6.17 -9.65
C GLY A 29 -12.06 7.17 -10.02
N HIS A 30 -13.02 7.43 -9.13
CA HIS A 30 -14.07 8.41 -9.35
C HIS A 30 -13.63 9.84 -9.01
N LEU A 31 -12.50 10.00 -8.33
CA LEU A 31 -11.95 11.30 -7.94
C LEU A 31 -10.72 11.67 -8.75
N SER A 32 -10.12 10.70 -9.43
CA SER A 32 -8.85 10.89 -10.13
C SER A 32 -8.85 10.12 -11.44
N SER A 33 -8.32 10.73 -12.50
CA SER A 33 -8.07 10.06 -13.75
C SER A 33 -6.73 9.33 -13.77
N ILE A 34 -5.97 9.40 -12.67
CA ILE A 34 -4.60 8.90 -12.59
C ILE A 34 -4.56 7.43 -12.18
N ALA A 35 -5.40 7.05 -11.21
CA ALA A 35 -5.39 5.68 -10.68
C ALA A 35 -6.78 5.27 -10.24
N ASP A 36 -7.01 3.95 -10.16
CA ASP A 36 -8.25 3.40 -9.61
C ASP A 36 -8.15 3.22 -8.10
N PHE A 37 -6.99 2.78 -7.61
CA PHE A 37 -6.78 2.51 -6.19
C PHE A 37 -5.46 3.07 -5.71
N PHE A 38 -5.48 3.60 -4.49
CA PHE A 38 -4.29 3.89 -3.71
C PHE A 38 -4.21 2.89 -2.57
N ILE A 39 -3.01 2.37 -2.34
CA ILE A 39 -2.73 1.56 -1.16
C ILE A 39 -1.75 2.35 -0.31
N VAL A 40 -2.06 2.46 0.98
CA VAL A 40 -1.17 3.14 1.93
C VAL A 40 -0.80 2.15 3.02
N ALA A 41 0.48 1.95 3.22
CA ALA A 41 1.01 1.00 4.20
C ALA A 41 2.15 1.64 4.97
N THR A 42 2.45 1.11 6.15
CA THR A 42 3.45 1.68 7.05
C THR A 42 4.45 0.62 7.49
N GLY A 43 5.70 1.02 7.61
CA GLY A 43 6.77 0.22 8.19
C GLY A 43 7.38 0.94 9.39
N ARG A 44 7.96 0.18 10.32
CA ARG A 44 8.52 0.72 11.57
C ARG A 44 9.90 1.34 11.39
N SER A 45 10.59 0.97 10.33
CA SER A 45 11.95 1.43 10.05
C SER A 45 12.11 1.61 8.56
N ASP A 46 13.16 2.33 8.16
CA ASP A 46 13.53 2.46 6.77
C ASP A 46 13.82 1.09 6.14
N VAL A 47 14.46 0.20 6.88
CA VAL A 47 14.76 -1.17 6.41
C VAL A 47 13.48 -1.95 6.15
N GLN A 48 12.50 -1.83 7.05
CA GLN A 48 11.22 -2.51 6.84
C GLN A 48 10.46 -1.92 5.65
N VAL A 49 10.45 -0.59 5.52
CA VAL A 49 9.83 0.07 4.36
C VAL A 49 10.44 -0.44 3.05
N GLN A 50 11.76 -0.58 3.02
CA GLN A 50 12.45 -1.14 1.86
C GLN A 50 12.06 -2.59 1.61
N ALA A 51 11.97 -3.41 2.67
CA ALA A 51 11.58 -4.80 2.56
C ALA A 51 10.13 -4.95 2.05
N ILE A 52 9.22 -4.14 2.57
CA ILE A 52 7.82 -4.11 2.11
C ILE A 52 7.78 -3.76 0.62
N SER A 53 8.49 -2.71 0.23
CA SER A 53 8.49 -2.21 -1.14
C SER A 53 9.06 -3.25 -2.11
N ARG A 54 10.15 -3.91 -1.75
CA ARG A 54 10.73 -4.96 -2.58
C ARG A 54 9.85 -6.20 -2.66
N GLY A 55 9.19 -6.55 -1.57
CA GLY A 55 8.24 -7.66 -1.56
C GLY A 55 7.06 -7.41 -2.50
N ILE A 56 6.55 -6.18 -2.52
CA ILE A 56 5.51 -5.79 -3.45
C ILE A 56 6.02 -5.87 -4.88
N GLU A 57 7.20 -5.34 -5.14
CA GLU A 57 7.82 -5.36 -6.47
C GLU A 57 8.00 -6.78 -6.99
N GLU A 58 8.50 -7.68 -6.15
CA GLU A 58 8.67 -9.09 -6.52
C GLU A 58 7.34 -9.76 -6.83
N ARG A 59 6.32 -9.47 -6.03
CA ARG A 59 4.99 -10.04 -6.27
C ARG A 59 4.39 -9.53 -7.57
N MET A 60 4.53 -8.24 -7.85
CA MET A 60 4.01 -7.66 -9.08
C MET A 60 4.74 -8.25 -10.29
N GLU A 61 6.04 -8.49 -10.18
CA GLU A 61 6.79 -9.13 -11.25
C GLU A 61 6.27 -10.53 -11.54
N ARG A 62 5.95 -11.31 -10.52
CA ARG A 62 5.34 -12.63 -10.69
C ARG A 62 3.95 -12.55 -11.34
N GLU A 63 3.24 -11.47 -11.09
CA GLU A 63 1.94 -11.21 -11.72
C GLU A 63 2.08 -10.59 -13.11
N LYS A 64 3.31 -10.46 -13.60
CA LYS A 64 3.65 -9.86 -14.91
C LYS A 64 3.22 -8.40 -15.02
N GLU A 65 3.23 -7.70 -13.88
CA GLU A 65 2.96 -6.27 -13.84
C GLU A 65 4.27 -5.50 -13.74
N ARG A 66 4.40 -4.47 -14.58
CA ARG A 66 5.60 -3.62 -14.57
C ARG A 66 5.25 -2.26 -14.00
N PRO A 67 6.09 -1.73 -13.11
CA PRO A 67 5.86 -0.39 -12.61
C PRO A 67 6.14 0.66 -13.66
N THR A 68 5.33 1.72 -13.67
CA THR A 68 5.61 2.93 -14.43
C THR A 68 6.78 3.68 -13.80
N ALA A 69 6.81 3.69 -12.47
CA ALA A 69 7.88 4.33 -11.71
C ALA A 69 7.93 3.76 -10.31
N ILE A 70 9.12 3.71 -9.73
CA ILE A 70 9.32 3.40 -8.31
C ILE A 70 10.28 4.44 -7.78
N GLU A 71 9.88 5.14 -6.72
CA GLU A 71 10.69 6.22 -6.15
C GLU A 71 10.80 6.06 -4.64
N GLY A 72 11.94 6.44 -4.09
CA GLY A 72 12.14 6.55 -2.65
C GLY A 72 12.68 5.31 -1.95
N ILE A 73 12.89 4.20 -2.63
CA ILE A 73 13.34 2.95 -1.99
C ILE A 73 14.67 3.14 -1.26
N LYS A 74 15.60 3.85 -1.87
CA LYS A 74 16.94 4.00 -1.31
C LYS A 74 16.92 4.62 0.09
N ARG A 75 16.08 5.63 0.28
CA ARG A 75 15.95 6.31 1.57
C ARG A 75 15.02 5.55 2.52
N GLY A 76 13.97 4.94 1.99
CA GLY A 76 13.03 4.15 2.80
C GLY A 76 12.14 4.95 3.71
N HIS A 77 11.88 6.23 3.41
CA HIS A 77 10.98 7.06 4.23
C HIS A 77 9.59 7.17 3.63
N TRP A 78 9.51 7.31 2.33
CA TRP A 78 8.27 7.32 1.58
C TRP A 78 8.56 6.72 0.22
N VAL A 79 8.08 5.51 0.01
CA VAL A 79 8.25 4.82 -1.27
C VAL A 79 6.94 4.87 -2.03
N VAL A 80 7.01 5.23 -3.31
CA VAL A 80 5.88 5.23 -4.21
C VAL A 80 6.15 4.19 -5.29
N LEU A 81 5.25 3.20 -5.38
CA LEU A 81 5.29 2.19 -6.44
C LEU A 81 4.09 2.43 -7.34
N ASP A 82 4.35 2.97 -8.52
CA ASP A 82 3.31 3.36 -9.46
C ASP A 82 3.13 2.26 -10.50
N TYR A 83 2.00 1.56 -10.42
CA TYR A 83 1.62 0.52 -11.37
C TYR A 83 0.47 0.97 -12.27
N ASN A 84 0.32 2.28 -12.48
CA ASN A 84 -0.64 2.92 -13.33
C ASN A 84 -2.04 2.96 -12.69
N ASP A 85 -2.82 1.89 -12.76
CA ASP A 85 -4.16 1.83 -12.15
C ASP A 85 -4.13 1.64 -10.64
N VAL A 86 -3.01 1.20 -10.09
CA VAL A 86 -2.81 1.03 -8.65
C VAL A 86 -1.50 1.71 -8.26
N VAL A 87 -1.58 2.64 -7.31
CA VAL A 87 -0.40 3.32 -6.78
C VAL A 87 -0.27 2.96 -5.31
N ILE A 88 0.92 2.49 -4.91
CA ILE A 88 1.18 2.02 -3.57
C ILE A 88 2.13 2.98 -2.88
N HIS A 89 1.74 3.42 -1.69
CA HIS A 89 2.55 4.31 -0.86
C HIS A 89 2.96 3.55 0.40
N VAL A 90 4.26 3.47 0.66
CA VAL A 90 4.79 2.85 1.86
C VAL A 90 5.54 3.90 2.66
N PHE A 91 5.10 4.14 3.89
CA PHE A 91 5.65 5.19 4.75
C PHE A 91 6.41 4.60 5.92
N PHE A 92 7.48 5.29 6.29
CA PHE A 92 8.13 5.10 7.56
C PHE A 92 7.36 5.87 8.65
N GLU A 93 7.25 5.29 9.88
CA GLU A 93 6.74 6.04 11.02
C GLU A 93 7.59 7.30 11.25
N PRO A 94 6.99 8.36 11.80
CA PRO A 94 5.64 8.44 12.35
C PRO A 94 4.55 8.49 11.28
N ALA A 95 3.38 8.03 11.66
CA ALA A 95 2.21 7.94 10.79
C ALA A 95 1.67 9.29 10.31
N ARG A 96 2.32 10.39 10.70
CA ARG A 96 1.87 11.74 10.33
C ARG A 96 1.76 11.91 8.82
N GLU A 97 2.69 11.34 8.06
CA GLU A 97 2.67 11.46 6.61
C GLU A 97 1.57 10.60 6.00
N PHE A 98 1.32 9.44 6.59
CA PHE A 98 0.19 8.61 6.23
C PHE A 98 -1.13 9.38 6.38
N TYR A 99 -1.34 10.01 7.53
CA TYR A 99 -2.56 10.79 7.77
C TYR A 99 -2.65 11.99 6.83
N ARG A 100 -1.52 12.56 6.46
CA ARG A 100 -1.50 13.69 5.54
C ARG A 100 -1.95 13.28 4.14
N LEU A 101 -1.49 12.14 3.66
CA LEU A 101 -1.93 11.61 2.38
C LEU A 101 -3.42 11.26 2.41
N GLU A 102 -3.86 10.61 3.49
CA GLU A 102 -5.25 10.24 3.66
C GLU A 102 -6.17 11.47 3.62
N ARG A 103 -5.73 12.58 4.21
CA ARG A 103 -6.51 13.83 4.20
C ARG A 103 -6.71 14.38 2.79
N ASN A 104 -5.78 14.18 1.90
CA ASN A 104 -5.90 14.62 0.52
C ASN A 104 -7.00 13.87 -0.24
N TRP A 105 -7.44 12.73 0.29
CA TRP A 105 -8.41 11.86 -0.35
C TRP A 105 -9.59 11.57 0.58
N THR A 106 -10.06 12.58 1.32
CA THR A 106 -11.13 12.41 2.30
C THR A 106 -12.44 11.91 1.69
N ASP A 107 -12.67 12.19 0.40
CA ASP A 107 -13.85 11.70 -0.30
C ASP A 107 -13.67 10.31 -0.92
N ALA A 108 -12.48 9.73 -0.80
CA ALA A 108 -12.22 8.39 -1.30
C ALA A 108 -12.87 7.35 -0.39
N GLN A 109 -13.42 6.33 -1.00
CA GLN A 109 -14.02 5.23 -0.26
C GLN A 109 -12.94 4.22 0.10
N GLU A 110 -12.88 3.85 1.38
CA GLU A 110 -12.00 2.78 1.82
C GLU A 110 -12.59 1.44 1.36
N VAL A 111 -11.74 0.63 0.74
CA VAL A 111 -12.15 -0.69 0.28
C VAL A 111 -12.11 -1.66 1.45
N ALA A 112 -13.24 -2.32 1.72
CA ALA A 112 -13.30 -3.37 2.74
C ALA A 112 -12.51 -4.58 2.25
N LEU A 113 -11.45 -4.93 2.98
CA LEU A 113 -10.60 -6.05 2.59
C LEU A 113 -11.28 -7.38 2.91
N PRO A 114 -11.18 -8.37 2.02
CA PRO A 114 -11.65 -9.71 2.33
C PRO A 114 -10.77 -10.37 3.39
N GLU A 115 -11.29 -11.38 4.06
CA GLU A 115 -10.47 -12.22 4.90
C GLU A 115 -9.59 -13.10 4.03
N PRO A 116 -8.39 -13.46 4.47
CA PRO A 116 -7.82 -13.18 5.81
C PRO A 116 -7.15 -11.81 5.96
N TYR A 117 -7.11 -11.00 4.92
CA TYR A 117 -6.35 -9.74 4.91
C TYR A 117 -6.85 -8.75 5.95
N ARG A 118 -8.18 -8.65 6.09
CA ARG A 118 -8.76 -7.70 7.06
C ARG A 118 -8.28 -7.98 8.48
N SER A 119 -8.31 -9.24 8.90
CA SER A 119 -7.83 -9.63 10.22
C SER A 119 -6.33 -9.44 10.37
N GLN A 120 -5.56 -9.74 9.33
CA GLN A 120 -4.11 -9.55 9.35
C GLN A 120 -3.74 -8.08 9.51
N VAL A 121 -4.40 -7.19 8.78
CA VAL A 121 -4.18 -5.74 8.91
C VAL A 121 -4.48 -5.28 10.33
N ARG A 122 -5.63 -5.67 10.87
CA ARG A 122 -6.03 -5.31 12.23
C ARG A 122 -5.00 -5.77 13.25
N ASP A 123 -4.58 -7.03 13.17
CA ASP A 123 -3.66 -7.61 14.14
C ASP A 123 -2.29 -6.97 14.09
N LEU A 124 -1.77 -6.73 12.88
CA LEU A 124 -0.48 -6.06 12.70
C LEU A 124 -0.53 -4.62 13.20
N THR A 125 -1.62 -3.91 12.94
CA THR A 125 -1.80 -2.53 13.40
C THR A 125 -1.86 -2.47 14.92
N LEU A 126 -2.62 -3.37 15.55
CA LEU A 126 -2.71 -3.42 17.00
C LEU A 126 -1.35 -3.72 17.65
N ARG A 127 -0.56 -4.62 17.08
CA ARG A 127 0.78 -4.91 17.56
C ARG A 127 1.71 -3.71 17.44
N ALA A 128 1.56 -2.92 16.39
CA ALA A 128 2.39 -1.75 16.16
C ALA A 128 2.09 -0.63 17.17
N ILE A 129 0.82 -0.49 17.57
CA ILE A 129 0.39 0.51 18.53
C ILE A 129 0.68 0.08 19.97
N GLY A 130 0.50 -1.19 20.24
CA GLY A 130 0.70 -1.77 21.56
C GLY A 130 2.13 -2.15 21.81
#